data_e8e292335853e9b98be0941c64623d31
#
_entry.id   e8e292335853e9b98be0941c64623d31
#
_cell.length_a   1.000
_cell.length_b   1.000
_cell.length_c   1.000
_cell.angle_alpha   90.00
_cell.angle_beta   90.00
_cell.angle_gamma   90.00
#
_symmetry.space_group_name_H-M   'P 1'
#
loop_
_entity.id
_entity.type
_entity.pdbx_description
1 polymer ?
#
loop_
_entity_poly.entity_id
_entity_poly.type
_entity_poly.pdbx_seq_one_letter_code
_entity_poly.pdbx_strand_id
1 'polypeptide(L)'
;MDENLHYAATQMFTRLLKKEDEDYKRLYEECHDEIQHMFISAIEQEEAWADYLFKDGSVIGLNAQILKQYIRWLGSKRMGSVGIKCPYSVSQNNPLPWTESWITSTDLQVAPQETEISSYIIGGIEQDISTESFKGFSLD
;
A
#
# COMPACT_ATOMS: atom_id res chain seq x y z
N MET A 1 -6.43 -7.08 4.19
CA MET A 1 -7.21 -8.12 3.46
C MET A 1 -8.06 -7.51 2.36
N ASP A 2 -8.76 -6.42 2.59
CA ASP A 2 -9.67 -5.77 1.63
C ASP A 2 -8.97 -5.32 0.36
N GLU A 3 -7.81 -4.70 0.44
CA GLU A 3 -7.05 -4.25 -0.72
C GLU A 3 -6.67 -5.38 -1.68
N ASN A 4 -6.31 -6.54 -1.16
CA ASN A 4 -5.99 -7.70 -1.99
C ASN A 4 -7.25 -8.26 -2.65
N LEU A 5 -8.39 -8.20 -1.98
CA LEU A 5 -9.69 -8.61 -2.53
C LEU A 5 -10.14 -7.65 -3.62
N HIS A 6 -10.05 -6.34 -3.40
CA HIS A 6 -10.36 -5.30 -4.38
C HIS A 6 -9.48 -5.44 -5.63
N TYR A 7 -8.19 -5.66 -5.42
CA TYR A 7 -7.25 -5.89 -6.52
C TYR A 7 -7.59 -7.15 -7.33
N ALA A 8 -7.86 -8.27 -6.66
CA ALA A 8 -8.24 -9.51 -7.34
C ALA A 8 -9.57 -9.37 -8.10
N ALA A 9 -10.56 -8.70 -7.50
CA ALA A 9 -11.84 -8.41 -8.14
C ALA A 9 -11.65 -7.55 -9.39
N THR A 10 -10.89 -6.47 -9.31
CA THR A 10 -10.61 -5.59 -10.45
C THR A 10 -9.92 -6.33 -11.59
N GLN A 11 -8.95 -7.20 -11.29
CA GLN A 11 -8.28 -8.03 -12.30
C GLN A 11 -9.26 -9.01 -12.96
N MET A 12 -10.12 -9.65 -12.16
CA MET A 12 -11.12 -10.58 -12.67
C MET A 12 -12.09 -9.86 -13.59
N PHE A 13 -12.63 -8.71 -13.19
CA PHE A 13 -13.52 -7.90 -14.01
C PHE A 13 -12.88 -7.47 -15.33
N THR A 14 -11.67 -6.94 -15.29
CA THR A 14 -10.95 -6.54 -16.51
C THR A 14 -10.78 -7.70 -17.48
N ARG A 15 -10.40 -8.89 -16.99
CA ARG A 15 -10.24 -10.09 -17.82
C ARG A 15 -11.56 -10.58 -18.38
N LEU A 16 -12.62 -10.57 -17.58
CA LEU A 16 -13.94 -11.02 -17.96
C LEU A 16 -14.53 -10.11 -19.04
N LEU A 17 -14.50 -8.80 -18.82
CA LEU A 17 -15.00 -7.80 -19.78
C LEU A 17 -14.24 -7.85 -21.10
N LYS A 18 -12.92 -7.96 -21.06
CA LYS A 18 -12.12 -8.14 -22.31
C LYS A 18 -12.45 -9.42 -23.08
N LYS A 19 -12.99 -10.44 -22.40
CA LYS A 19 -13.38 -11.70 -23.03
C LYS A 19 -14.80 -11.69 -23.55
N GLU A 20 -15.73 -11.04 -22.86
CA GLU A 20 -17.17 -11.15 -23.10
C GLU A 20 -17.75 -9.93 -23.84
N ASP A 21 -17.04 -8.79 -23.85
CA ASP A 21 -17.49 -7.54 -24.42
C ASP A 21 -16.46 -7.02 -25.46
N GLU A 22 -16.81 -7.13 -26.73
CA GLU A 22 -15.94 -6.71 -27.83
C GLU A 22 -15.75 -5.16 -27.88
N ASP A 23 -16.73 -4.39 -27.44
CA ASP A 23 -16.60 -2.93 -27.35
C ASP A 23 -15.65 -2.53 -26.23
N TYR A 24 -15.73 -3.19 -25.09
CA TYR A 24 -14.78 -2.99 -24.00
C TYR A 24 -13.36 -3.37 -24.41
N LYS A 25 -13.19 -4.50 -25.09
CA LYS A 25 -11.90 -4.96 -25.59
C LYS A 25 -11.28 -3.94 -26.56
N ARG A 26 -12.07 -3.45 -27.53
CA ARG A 26 -11.63 -2.42 -28.47
C ARG A 26 -11.20 -1.15 -27.74
N LEU A 27 -12.04 -0.65 -26.82
CA LEU A 27 -11.74 0.55 -26.03
C LEU A 27 -10.46 0.36 -25.18
N TYR A 28 -10.29 -0.81 -24.61
CA TYR A 28 -9.09 -1.12 -23.83
C TYR A 28 -7.82 -1.10 -24.68
N GLU A 29 -7.91 -1.60 -25.93
CA GLU A 29 -6.80 -1.56 -26.89
C GLU A 29 -6.52 -0.14 -27.38
N GLU A 30 -7.54 0.67 -27.63
CA GLU A 30 -7.41 2.09 -28.00
C GLU A 30 -6.77 2.91 -26.87
N CYS A 31 -7.12 2.65 -25.61
CA CYS A 31 -6.58 3.36 -24.45
C CYS A 31 -5.28 2.73 -23.89
N HIS A 32 -4.71 1.73 -24.56
CA HIS A 32 -3.55 0.98 -24.03
C HIS A 32 -2.40 1.89 -23.62
N ASP A 33 -2.04 2.86 -24.44
CA ASP A 33 -0.91 3.76 -24.18
C ASP A 33 -1.22 4.73 -23.04
N GLU A 34 -2.46 5.18 -22.93
CA GLU A 34 -2.92 6.01 -21.83
C GLU A 34 -2.89 5.25 -20.50
N ILE A 35 -3.37 4.01 -20.49
CA ILE A 35 -3.31 3.14 -19.32
C ILE A 35 -1.84 2.91 -18.91
N GLN A 36 -0.95 2.62 -19.86
CA GLN A 36 0.47 2.47 -19.59
C GLN A 36 1.06 3.73 -18.98
N HIS A 37 0.74 4.90 -19.54
CA HIS A 37 1.21 6.19 -19.04
C HIS A 37 0.73 6.46 -17.59
N MET A 38 -0.51 6.11 -17.25
CA MET A 38 -1.02 6.24 -15.88
C MET A 38 -0.21 5.40 -14.89
N PHE A 39 0.12 4.15 -15.23
CA PHE A 39 0.99 3.31 -14.40
C PHE A 39 2.39 3.89 -14.23
N ILE A 40 2.98 4.38 -15.32
CA ILE A 40 4.31 5.01 -15.30
C ILE A 40 4.30 6.23 -14.39
N SER A 41 3.31 7.11 -14.55
CA SER A 41 3.17 8.31 -13.74
C SER A 41 3.02 7.98 -12.24
N ALA A 42 2.26 6.94 -11.90
CA ALA A 42 2.15 6.48 -10.52
C ALA A 42 3.50 5.96 -9.98
N ILE A 43 4.24 5.19 -10.76
CA ILE A 43 5.57 4.70 -10.37
C ILE A 43 6.53 5.88 -10.14
N GLU A 44 6.55 6.86 -11.02
CA GLU A 44 7.41 8.04 -10.91
C GLU A 44 7.06 8.89 -9.69
N GLN A 45 5.78 9.02 -9.37
CA GLN A 45 5.32 9.71 -8.17
C GLN A 45 5.78 9.01 -6.89
N GLU A 46 5.66 7.68 -6.83
CA GLU A 46 6.14 6.89 -5.70
C GLU A 46 7.67 6.92 -5.57
N GLU A 47 8.39 6.96 -6.69
CA GLU A 47 9.85 7.13 -6.68
C GLU A 47 10.28 8.49 -6.15
N ALA A 48 9.58 9.56 -6.53
CA ALA A 48 9.83 10.89 -6.01
C ALA A 48 9.56 10.96 -4.49
N TRP A 49 8.52 10.25 -4.04
CA TRP A 49 8.24 10.12 -2.61
C TRP A 49 9.33 9.32 -1.88
N ALA A 50 9.86 8.26 -2.49
CA ALA A 50 10.99 7.52 -1.92
C ALA A 50 12.23 8.40 -1.76
N ASP A 51 12.55 9.25 -2.74
CA ASP A 51 13.64 10.22 -2.64
C ASP A 51 13.40 11.22 -1.51
N TYR A 52 12.18 11.73 -1.39
CA TYR A 52 11.83 12.64 -0.30
C TYR A 52 11.95 11.98 1.08
N LEU A 53 11.49 10.74 1.21
CA LEU A 53 11.53 9.99 2.47
C LEU A 53 12.96 9.78 2.98
N PHE A 54 13.90 9.53 2.07
CA PHE A 54 15.29 9.24 2.40
C PHE A 54 16.26 10.42 2.14
N LYS A 55 15.74 11.64 1.97
CA LYS A 55 16.54 12.84 1.69
C LYS A 55 17.60 13.14 2.77
N ASP A 56 17.29 12.82 4.02
CA ASP A 56 18.16 13.11 5.17
C ASP A 56 18.94 11.86 5.65
N GLY A 57 18.83 10.75 4.95
CA GLY A 57 19.54 9.50 5.26
C GLY A 57 18.71 8.25 5.02
N SER A 58 19.31 7.11 5.30
CA SER A 58 18.70 5.79 5.15
C SER A 58 18.59 5.07 6.49
N VAL A 59 17.71 4.06 6.56
CA VAL A 59 17.63 3.17 7.71
C VAL A 59 18.30 1.84 7.38
N ILE A 60 18.59 1.04 8.40
CA ILE A 60 19.22 -0.26 8.22
C ILE A 60 18.35 -1.15 7.32
N GLY A 61 18.91 -1.57 6.20
CA GLY A 61 18.24 -2.47 5.25
C GLY A 61 17.27 -1.80 4.28
N LEU A 62 17.10 -0.46 4.35
CA LEU A 62 16.21 0.26 3.44
C LEU A 62 16.74 1.66 3.12
N ASN A 63 16.80 1.97 1.83
CA ASN A 63 17.16 3.29 1.29
C ASN A 63 16.32 3.62 0.06
N ALA A 64 16.42 4.85 -0.44
CA ALA A 64 15.67 5.29 -1.61
C ALA A 64 15.84 4.35 -2.82
N GLN A 65 17.07 3.91 -3.09
CA GLN A 65 17.36 3.08 -4.26
C GLN A 65 16.68 1.71 -4.18
N ILE A 66 16.76 1.03 -3.04
CA ILE A 66 16.11 -0.27 -2.83
C ILE A 66 14.60 -0.11 -2.89
N LEU A 67 14.06 0.96 -2.27
CA LEU A 67 12.62 1.23 -2.32
C LEU A 67 12.14 1.49 -3.75
N LYS A 68 12.87 2.28 -4.55
CA LYS A 68 12.56 2.49 -5.97
C LYS A 68 12.60 1.20 -6.79
N GLN A 69 13.57 0.33 -6.54
CA GLN A 69 13.61 -0.99 -7.20
C GLN A 69 12.36 -1.82 -6.87
N TYR A 70 11.92 -1.78 -5.61
CA TYR A 70 10.71 -2.46 -5.17
C TYR A 70 9.45 -1.85 -5.82
N ILE A 71 9.33 -0.53 -5.88
CA ILE A 71 8.23 0.18 -6.54
C ILE A 71 8.13 -0.25 -8.02
N ARG A 72 9.23 -0.26 -8.75
CA ARG A 72 9.27 -0.71 -10.15
C ARG A 72 8.90 -2.19 -10.28
N TRP A 73 9.42 -3.03 -9.42
CA TRP A 73 9.12 -4.46 -9.40
C TRP A 73 7.62 -4.70 -9.15
N LEU A 74 7.05 -4.05 -8.16
CA LEU A 74 5.63 -4.15 -7.85
C LEU A 74 4.77 -3.59 -8.99
N GLY A 75 5.11 -2.41 -9.51
CA GLY A 75 4.47 -1.79 -10.66
C GLY A 75 4.48 -2.70 -11.89
N SER A 76 5.61 -3.33 -12.19
CA SER A 76 5.72 -4.30 -13.29
C SER A 76 4.77 -5.48 -13.13
N LYS A 77 4.64 -6.03 -11.93
CA LYS A 77 3.68 -7.11 -11.66
C LYS A 77 2.24 -6.65 -11.83
N ARG A 78 1.91 -5.44 -11.37
CA ARG A 78 0.57 -4.86 -11.50
C ARG A 78 0.22 -4.59 -12.97
N MET A 79 1.13 -4.00 -13.74
CA MET A 79 0.97 -3.79 -15.18
C MET A 79 0.75 -5.11 -15.91
N GLY A 80 1.61 -6.10 -15.64
CA GLY A 80 1.49 -7.44 -16.25
C GLY A 80 0.17 -8.14 -15.95
N SER A 81 -0.40 -7.92 -14.78
CA SER A 81 -1.68 -8.54 -14.38
C SER A 81 -2.88 -8.05 -15.19
N VAL A 82 -2.80 -6.84 -15.76
CA VAL A 82 -3.80 -6.28 -16.67
C VAL A 82 -3.37 -6.32 -18.14
N GLY A 83 -2.22 -6.92 -18.44
CA GLY A 83 -1.73 -7.12 -19.82
C GLY A 83 -0.99 -5.91 -20.39
N ILE A 84 -0.53 -5.00 -19.55
CA ILE A 84 0.30 -3.85 -19.93
C ILE A 84 1.77 -4.20 -19.71
N LYS A 85 2.60 -3.89 -20.71
CA LYS A 85 4.04 -4.12 -20.63
C LYS A 85 4.73 -3.01 -19.83
N CYS A 86 5.50 -3.41 -18.80
CA CYS A 86 6.33 -2.48 -18.06
C CYS A 86 7.56 -2.06 -18.89
N PRO A 87 7.86 -0.76 -19.03
CA PRO A 87 9.02 -0.28 -19.77
C PRO A 87 10.32 -0.39 -18.97
N TYR A 88 10.24 -0.56 -17.66
CA TYR A 88 11.42 -0.64 -16.79
C TYR A 88 12.05 -2.03 -16.82
N SER A 89 13.38 -2.08 -16.77
CA SER A 89 14.10 -3.30 -16.46
C SER A 89 14.03 -3.58 -14.97
N VAL A 90 13.38 -4.65 -14.58
CA VAL A 90 13.16 -5.01 -13.17
C VAL A 90 13.75 -6.37 -12.84
N SER A 91 14.16 -6.57 -11.60
CA SER A 91 14.61 -7.86 -11.09
C SER A 91 13.46 -8.89 -11.14
N GLN A 92 13.79 -10.15 -11.36
CA GLN A 92 12.83 -11.24 -11.22
C GLN A 92 12.45 -11.47 -9.75
N ASN A 93 13.40 -11.25 -8.84
CA ASN A 93 13.19 -11.42 -7.41
C ASN A 93 12.73 -10.11 -6.77
N ASN A 94 11.92 -10.24 -5.72
CA ASN A 94 11.49 -9.13 -4.90
C ASN A 94 12.71 -8.46 -4.24
N PRO A 95 12.97 -7.15 -4.48
CA PRO A 95 14.07 -6.43 -3.83
C PRO A 95 13.93 -6.30 -2.31
N LEU A 96 12.70 -6.45 -1.79
CA LEU A 96 12.37 -6.42 -0.37
C LEU A 96 11.62 -7.71 0.02
N PRO A 97 12.29 -8.86 0.15
CA PRO A 97 11.65 -10.17 0.34
C PRO A 97 10.76 -10.25 1.59
N TRP A 98 11.09 -9.49 2.63
CA TRP A 98 10.30 -9.46 3.86
C TRP A 98 8.88 -8.89 3.65
N THR A 99 8.65 -8.12 2.58
CA THR A 99 7.30 -7.62 2.24
C THR A 99 6.35 -8.73 1.77
N GLU A 100 6.87 -9.87 1.34
CA GLU A 100 6.04 -10.99 0.87
C GLU A 100 5.18 -11.58 1.98
N SER A 101 5.70 -11.62 3.21
CA SER A 101 4.94 -12.08 4.37
C SER A 101 3.72 -11.19 4.65
N TRP A 102 3.80 -9.90 4.33
CA TRP A 102 2.70 -8.95 4.49
C TRP A 102 1.68 -9.03 3.37
N ILE A 103 2.15 -9.30 2.14
CA ILE A 103 1.27 -9.41 0.96
C ILE A 103 0.52 -10.74 0.96
N THR A 104 1.16 -11.82 1.41
CA THR A 104 0.60 -13.19 1.40
C THR A 104 -0.07 -13.59 2.70
N SER A 105 0.06 -12.78 3.76
CA SER A 105 -0.57 -13.06 5.05
C SER A 105 -2.08 -13.20 4.89
N THR A 106 -2.60 -14.35 5.29
CA THR A 106 -4.04 -14.60 5.42
C THR A 106 -4.58 -14.07 6.75
N ASP A 107 -3.70 -13.61 7.62
CA ASP A 107 -4.09 -13.02 8.88
C ASP A 107 -4.76 -11.67 8.64
N LEU A 108 -5.90 -11.46 9.25
CA LEU A 108 -6.62 -10.20 9.23
C LEU A 108 -5.70 -9.11 9.82
N GLN A 109 -5.06 -8.36 8.95
CA GLN A 109 -4.42 -7.12 9.35
C GLN A 109 -5.53 -6.06 9.47
N VAL A 110 -6.09 -5.97 10.65
CA VAL A 110 -7.01 -4.88 10.96
C VAL A 110 -6.15 -3.64 11.19
N ALA A 111 -6.46 -2.55 10.48
CA ALA A 111 -5.78 -1.30 10.75
C ALA A 111 -5.99 -0.91 12.21
N PRO A 112 -5.00 -0.31 12.90
CA PRO A 112 -5.13 0.04 14.32
C PRO A 112 -6.39 0.87 14.63
N GLN A 113 -6.86 1.67 13.68
CA GLN A 113 -8.09 2.45 13.79
C GLN A 113 -9.38 1.64 13.58
N GLU A 114 -9.28 0.42 13.04
CA GLU A 114 -10.42 -0.49 12.80
C GLU A 114 -10.51 -1.56 13.88
N THR A 115 -9.48 -1.70 14.71
CA THR A 115 -9.57 -2.50 15.92
C THR A 115 -10.46 -1.77 16.90
N GLU A 116 -11.59 -2.39 17.28
CA GLU A 116 -12.32 -1.94 18.46
C GLU A 116 -11.31 -1.74 19.60
N ILE A 117 -11.44 -0.64 20.31
CA ILE A 117 -10.58 -0.26 21.44
C ILE A 117 -10.82 -1.22 22.64
N SER A 118 -11.03 -2.49 22.37
CA SER A 118 -11.11 -3.56 23.38
C SER A 118 -9.76 -3.83 24.06
N SER A 119 -8.67 -3.32 23.48
CA SER A 119 -7.32 -3.36 24.06
C SER A 119 -6.95 -2.09 24.84
N TYR A 120 -7.87 -1.14 25.01
CA TYR A 120 -7.71 -0.13 26.04
C TYR A 120 -7.75 -0.85 27.37
N ILE A 121 -6.59 -1.12 27.92
CA ILE A 121 -6.44 -1.55 29.30
C ILE A 121 -6.88 -0.35 30.14
N ILE A 122 -8.17 -0.34 30.50
CA ILE A 122 -8.79 0.68 31.39
C ILE A 122 -8.11 0.74 32.76
N GLY A 123 -7.11 -0.08 33.01
CA GLY A 123 -6.32 -0.10 34.23
C GLY A 123 -4.84 0.26 34.05
N GLY A 124 -4.39 0.60 32.84
CA GLY A 124 -2.98 0.92 32.55
C GLY A 124 -2.66 2.41 32.51
N ILE A 125 -3.66 3.27 32.62
CA ILE A 125 -3.43 4.68 32.87
C ILE A 125 -3.23 4.80 34.36
N GLU A 126 -1.98 4.99 34.81
CA GLU A 126 -1.72 5.47 36.15
C GLU A 126 -2.49 6.78 36.32
N GLN A 127 -3.58 6.70 37.06
CA GLN A 127 -4.27 7.89 37.53
C GLN A 127 -3.45 8.44 38.70
N ASP A 128 -2.50 9.30 38.37
CA ASP A 128 -1.77 10.08 39.34
C ASP A 128 -2.62 11.18 40.03
N ILE A 129 -3.92 11.24 39.66
CA ILE A 129 -4.93 12.10 40.23
C ILE A 129 -5.62 11.34 41.37
N SER A 130 -5.25 11.64 42.60
CA SER A 130 -5.95 11.21 43.80
C SER A 130 -6.89 12.30 44.30
N THR A 131 -7.82 11.95 45.19
CA THR A 131 -8.67 12.92 45.92
C THR A 131 -7.85 13.98 46.67
N GLU A 132 -6.59 13.71 46.99
CA GLU A 132 -5.64 14.64 47.56
C GLU A 132 -5.20 15.73 46.59
N SER A 133 -5.20 15.44 45.27
CA SER A 133 -4.82 16.39 44.20
C SER A 133 -5.80 17.56 44.09
N PHE A 134 -7.01 17.41 44.65
CA PHE A 134 -8.05 18.45 44.65
C PHE A 134 -8.17 19.19 45.97
N LYS A 135 -7.36 18.81 47.01
CA LYS A 135 -7.31 19.55 48.25
C LYS A 135 -6.62 20.89 48.03
N GLY A 136 -7.36 21.90 47.72
CA GLY A 136 -6.86 23.24 47.47
C GLY A 136 -7.63 23.99 46.38
N PHE A 137 -8.50 23.31 45.70
CA PHE A 137 -9.48 23.93 44.78
C PHE A 137 -10.79 24.09 45.51
N SER A 138 -11.05 25.31 46.02
CA SER A 138 -12.38 25.73 46.47
C SER A 138 -13.12 26.31 45.26
N LEU A 139 -14.28 25.76 44.96
CA LEU A 139 -15.22 26.33 44.03
C LEU A 139 -16.16 27.23 44.83
N ASP A 140 -15.69 28.47 45.15
CA ASP A 140 -16.51 29.53 45.63
C ASP A 140 -17.01 30.37 44.48
#